data_90c38ed31ba1f5dfaf7c27f7c3a66cde
#
_entry.id   90c38ed31ba1f5dfaf7c27f7c3a66cde
#
_cell.length_a   1.000
_cell.length_b   1.000
_cell.length_c   1.000
_cell.angle_alpha   90.00
_cell.angle_beta   90.00
_cell.angle_gamma   90.00
#
_symmetry.space_group_name_H-M   'P 1'
#
loop_
_entity.id
_entity.type
_entity.pdbx_description
1 polymer ?
#
loop_
_entity_poly.entity_id
_entity_poly.type
_entity_poly.pdbx_seq_one_letter_code
_entity_poly.pdbx_strand_id
1 'polypeptide(L)'
;MKKLQLLCALTVIVSLLSGCAEMNRAPAPSSSPVMDRFLSRGELRVGMSGDMPPLNMTTKEDKIIGLDADLAAMAADAMGVKLNVQKMAFAGLLPALEADSIDMIISNMTMTPDRNLKVAFVGPYFTSGKGLLTKRSTLAEAKKLEDLNSPQFTFVVLKGSTSEAVTRKGAPQAKLLTVNTENEGVQTVIDGKADGMLADFPICAVAAYRHQGFGLVPVAAPITYEPIGIAVPKGDPQLINWLQNFLHSIEKAGYMKDLGEKWFAKPTWIDQLK
;
A
#
# COMPACT_ATOMS: atom_id res chain seq x y z
N MET A 1 70.76 -10.50 37.61
CA MET A 1 70.00 -9.25 37.48
C MET A 1 69.65 -8.89 36.04
N LYS A 2 70.57 -8.99 35.04
CA LYS A 2 70.26 -8.67 33.61
C LYS A 2 69.20 -9.54 32.94
N LYS A 3 69.06 -10.84 33.27
CA LYS A 3 68.04 -11.73 32.71
C LYS A 3 66.61 -11.46 33.22
N LEU A 4 66.46 -10.92 34.46
CA LEU A 4 65.17 -10.61 35.03
C LEU A 4 64.60 -9.29 34.44
N GLN A 5 65.45 -8.34 34.09
CA GLN A 5 65.09 -7.08 33.44
C GLN A 5 64.65 -7.28 31.99
N LEU A 6 65.19 -8.29 31.30
CA LEU A 6 64.80 -8.62 29.91
C LEU A 6 63.40 -9.27 29.86
N LEU A 7 63.05 -10.09 30.89
CA LEU A 7 61.74 -10.73 30.96
C LEU A 7 60.62 -9.74 31.27
N CYS A 8 60.85 -8.74 32.10
CA CYS A 8 59.86 -7.67 32.38
C CYS A 8 59.64 -6.74 31.18
N ALA A 9 60.70 -6.48 30.36
CA ALA A 9 60.56 -5.65 29.15
C ALA A 9 59.74 -6.37 28.04
N LEU A 10 59.86 -7.70 27.94
CA LEU A 10 59.09 -8.48 26.95
C LEU A 10 57.61 -8.58 27.30
N THR A 11 57.25 -8.68 28.59
CA THR A 11 55.85 -8.74 29.04
C THR A 11 55.12 -7.41 28.85
N VAL A 12 55.78 -6.28 28.98
CA VAL A 12 55.18 -4.94 28.76
C VAL A 12 54.90 -4.68 27.27
N ILE A 13 55.77 -5.17 26.37
CA ILE A 13 55.58 -5.01 24.90
C ILE A 13 54.41 -5.87 24.39
N VAL A 14 54.20 -7.07 24.92
CA VAL A 14 53.06 -7.93 24.53
C VAL A 14 51.76 -7.32 25.00
N SER A 15 51.71 -6.64 26.15
CA SER A 15 50.48 -5.99 26.66
C SER A 15 50.05 -4.76 25.83
N LEU A 16 51.00 -4.08 25.16
CA LEU A 16 50.72 -2.89 24.33
C LEU A 16 50.20 -3.27 22.93
N LEU A 17 50.46 -4.51 22.46
CA LEU A 17 49.99 -4.97 21.16
C LEU A 17 48.55 -5.51 21.24
N SER A 18 48.03 -5.88 22.39
CA SER A 18 46.67 -6.36 22.58
C SER A 18 45.60 -5.27 22.62
N GLY A 19 46.01 -4.00 22.82
CA GLY A 19 45.10 -2.85 22.93
C GLY A 19 44.66 -2.22 21.59
N CYS A 20 45.28 -2.63 20.45
CA CYS A 20 44.97 -2.00 19.15
C CYS A 20 43.99 -2.80 18.27
N ALA A 21 43.51 -3.94 18.73
CA ALA A 21 42.62 -4.79 17.91
C ALA A 21 41.14 -4.42 18.02
N GLU A 22 40.72 -3.53 18.92
CA GLU A 22 39.32 -3.15 19.11
C GLU A 22 38.90 -1.86 18.38
N MET A 23 39.80 -1.13 17.73
CA MET A 23 39.49 0.19 17.18
C MET A 23 38.98 0.22 15.73
N ASN A 24 38.71 -0.92 15.12
CA ASN A 24 38.22 -0.96 13.72
C ASN A 24 37.12 -1.99 13.47
N ARG A 25 36.28 -2.28 14.46
CA ARG A 25 35.07 -3.01 14.17
C ARG A 25 34.08 -2.02 13.55
N ALA A 26 33.84 -2.14 12.26
CA ALA A 26 32.69 -1.48 11.64
C ALA A 26 31.44 -1.73 12.51
N PRO A 27 30.61 -0.72 12.77
CA PRO A 27 29.39 -0.93 13.54
C PRO A 27 28.63 -2.13 12.95
N ALA A 28 28.17 -3.02 13.81
CA ALA A 28 27.34 -4.12 13.36
C ALA A 28 26.18 -3.57 12.53
N PRO A 29 25.81 -4.21 11.40
CA PRO A 29 24.71 -3.73 10.62
C PRO A 29 23.46 -3.62 11.49
N SER A 30 22.73 -2.50 11.37
CA SER A 30 21.50 -2.26 12.13
C SER A 30 20.54 -3.42 11.94
N SER A 31 19.89 -3.84 13.02
CA SER A 31 18.79 -4.80 12.98
C SER A 31 17.49 -4.20 12.37
N SER A 32 17.48 -2.88 12.14
CA SER A 32 16.35 -2.12 11.61
C SER A 32 16.78 -1.08 10.57
N PRO A 33 17.32 -1.51 9.41
CA PRO A 33 17.95 -0.60 8.47
C PRO A 33 16.97 0.39 7.83
N VAL A 34 15.71 0.02 7.63
CA VAL A 34 14.68 0.89 7.06
C VAL A 34 14.21 1.89 8.11
N MET A 35 13.91 1.40 9.32
CA MET A 35 13.45 2.24 10.43
C MET A 35 14.50 3.30 10.81
N ASP A 36 15.75 2.89 10.99
CA ASP A 36 16.85 3.80 11.33
C ASP A 36 17.07 4.86 10.24
N ARG A 37 16.92 4.49 8.97
CA ARG A 37 17.06 5.39 7.83
C ARG A 37 16.05 6.55 7.88
N PHE A 38 14.77 6.28 8.07
CA PHE A 38 13.77 7.35 8.09
C PHE A 38 13.71 8.09 9.42
N LEU A 39 14.01 7.45 10.57
CA LEU A 39 14.12 8.12 11.85
C LEU A 39 15.28 9.13 11.87
N SER A 40 16.47 8.74 11.38
CA SER A 40 17.62 9.66 11.29
C SER A 40 17.39 10.80 10.29
N ARG A 41 16.62 10.57 9.23
CA ARG A 41 16.20 11.61 8.28
C ARG A 41 15.12 12.53 8.86
N GLY A 42 14.38 12.09 9.89
CA GLY A 42 13.22 12.81 10.46
C GLY A 42 12.01 12.86 9.53
N GLU A 43 11.94 11.97 8.54
CA GLU A 43 10.90 11.96 7.51
C GLU A 43 10.56 10.54 7.06
N LEU A 44 9.25 10.21 7.04
CA LEU A 44 8.69 8.97 6.53
C LEU A 44 8.12 9.20 5.13
N ARG A 45 8.69 8.54 4.11
CA ARG A 45 8.21 8.60 2.73
C ARG A 45 7.21 7.47 2.48
N VAL A 46 5.94 7.83 2.26
CA VAL A 46 4.85 6.87 2.02
C VAL A 46 4.35 6.98 0.58
N GLY A 47 4.42 5.89 -0.18
CA GLY A 47 3.89 5.81 -1.53
C GLY A 47 2.38 5.65 -1.54
N MET A 48 1.69 6.48 -2.34
CA MET A 48 0.23 6.43 -2.56
C MET A 48 -0.11 6.72 -4.03
N SER A 49 -1.18 6.10 -4.54
CA SER A 49 -1.67 6.40 -5.89
C SER A 49 -2.47 7.71 -5.95
N GLY A 50 -3.26 8.00 -4.93
CA GLY A 50 -4.06 9.21 -4.83
C GLY A 50 -5.28 9.26 -5.74
N ASP A 51 -5.81 8.11 -6.14
CA ASP A 51 -6.97 8.00 -7.03
C ASP A 51 -7.94 6.86 -6.67
N MET A 52 -7.85 6.33 -5.44
CA MET A 52 -8.64 5.20 -4.92
C MET A 52 -9.59 5.61 -3.79
N PRO A 53 -10.64 6.41 -4.07
CA PRO A 53 -11.59 6.80 -3.03
C PRO A 53 -12.38 5.59 -2.51
N PRO A 54 -12.65 5.50 -1.19
CA PRO A 54 -12.35 6.47 -0.12
C PRO A 54 -11.03 6.22 0.62
N LEU A 55 -10.16 5.34 0.09
CA LEU A 55 -8.92 4.96 0.76
C LEU A 55 -7.82 6.02 0.59
N ASN A 56 -7.52 6.40 -0.65
CA ASN A 56 -6.62 7.53 -0.92
C ASN A 56 -7.05 8.26 -2.21
N MET A 57 -7.22 9.55 -2.14
CA MET A 57 -7.70 10.36 -3.25
C MET A 57 -7.15 11.78 -3.21
N THR A 58 -7.06 12.40 -4.38
CA THR A 58 -6.54 13.75 -4.54
C THR A 58 -7.67 14.78 -4.55
N THR A 59 -7.55 15.81 -3.69
CA THR A 59 -8.48 16.95 -3.66
C THR A 59 -8.19 17.95 -4.79
N LYS A 60 -9.11 18.91 -4.96
CA LYS A 60 -8.94 20.05 -5.89
C LYS A 60 -7.69 20.87 -5.61
N GLU A 61 -7.23 20.88 -4.34
CA GLU A 61 -6.03 21.57 -3.86
C GLU A 61 -4.76 20.68 -3.94
N ASP A 62 -4.80 19.58 -4.69
CA ASP A 62 -3.68 18.62 -4.84
C ASP A 62 -3.24 17.92 -3.54
N LYS A 63 -4.07 17.90 -2.51
CA LYS A 63 -3.79 17.15 -1.27
C LYS A 63 -4.30 15.72 -1.39
N ILE A 64 -3.56 14.75 -0.86
CA ILE A 64 -4.04 13.38 -0.73
C ILE A 64 -4.74 13.25 0.63
N ILE A 65 -6.00 12.80 0.58
CA ILE A 65 -6.84 12.49 1.72
C ILE A 65 -7.38 11.06 1.61
N GLY A 66 -7.96 10.53 2.66
CA GLY A 66 -8.52 9.19 2.68
C GLY A 66 -8.06 8.38 3.89
N LEU A 67 -8.60 7.18 4.04
CA LEU A 67 -8.24 6.27 5.13
C LEU A 67 -6.73 6.01 5.15
N ASP A 68 -6.12 5.75 4.00
CA ASP A 68 -4.69 5.48 3.86
C ASP A 68 -3.83 6.68 4.27
N ALA A 69 -4.27 7.89 3.90
CA ALA A 69 -3.58 9.12 4.23
C ALA A 69 -3.62 9.43 5.75
N ASP A 70 -4.79 9.24 6.37
CA ASP A 70 -4.94 9.40 7.82
C ASP A 70 -4.11 8.34 8.57
N LEU A 71 -4.13 7.08 8.11
CA LEU A 71 -3.33 6.01 8.70
C LEU A 71 -1.82 6.31 8.63
N ALA A 72 -1.36 6.80 7.47
CA ALA A 72 0.03 7.22 7.28
C ALA A 72 0.42 8.38 8.19
N ALA A 73 -0.48 9.37 8.35
CA ALA A 73 -0.26 10.51 9.25
C ALA A 73 -0.15 10.07 10.71
N MET A 74 -1.05 9.18 11.15
CA MET A 74 -0.98 8.62 12.51
C MET A 74 0.30 7.82 12.75
N ALA A 75 0.78 7.05 11.76
CA ALA A 75 2.02 6.30 11.88
C ALA A 75 3.23 7.23 11.97
N ALA A 76 3.31 8.26 11.13
CA ALA A 76 4.39 9.24 11.16
C ALA A 76 4.43 10.04 12.47
N ASP A 77 3.27 10.47 12.97
CA ASP A 77 3.14 11.16 14.26
C ASP A 77 3.61 10.27 15.42
N ALA A 78 3.15 9.03 15.46
CA ALA A 78 3.57 8.06 16.49
C ALA A 78 5.07 7.72 16.44
N MET A 79 5.72 7.86 15.28
CA MET A 79 7.17 7.71 15.10
C MET A 79 7.94 9.02 15.37
N GLY A 80 7.25 10.17 15.56
CA GLY A 80 7.88 11.47 15.76
C GLY A 80 8.59 12.02 14.52
N VAL A 81 8.14 11.68 13.31
CA VAL A 81 8.73 12.10 12.03
C VAL A 81 7.71 12.81 11.14
N LYS A 82 8.20 13.58 10.17
CA LYS A 82 7.33 14.21 9.17
C LYS A 82 6.81 13.17 8.19
N LEU A 83 5.52 13.24 7.85
CA LEU A 83 4.97 12.49 6.73
C LEU A 83 5.31 13.18 5.40
N ASN A 84 5.86 12.41 4.46
CA ASN A 84 6.06 12.81 3.08
C ASN A 84 5.35 11.82 2.14
N VAL A 85 4.16 12.18 1.65
CA VAL A 85 3.41 11.35 0.71
C VAL A 85 3.99 11.49 -0.69
N GLN A 86 4.46 10.38 -1.25
CA GLN A 86 4.98 10.27 -2.61
C GLN A 86 3.88 9.75 -3.53
N LYS A 87 3.24 10.68 -4.27
CA LYS A 87 2.20 10.32 -5.24
C LYS A 87 2.82 9.75 -6.50
N MET A 88 2.36 8.58 -6.93
CA MET A 88 2.78 7.93 -8.17
C MET A 88 1.72 6.95 -8.69
N ALA A 89 1.83 6.54 -9.96
CA ALA A 89 0.96 5.51 -10.50
C ALA A 89 1.05 4.21 -9.66
N PHE A 90 -0.09 3.53 -9.43
CA PHE A 90 -0.16 2.33 -8.59
C PHE A 90 0.86 1.26 -8.98
N ALA A 91 1.03 1.02 -10.29
CA ALA A 91 2.01 0.06 -10.81
C ALA A 91 3.47 0.40 -10.48
N GLY A 92 3.75 1.67 -10.14
CA GLY A 92 5.07 2.14 -9.74
C GLY A 92 5.41 1.96 -8.25
N LEU A 93 4.41 1.70 -7.40
CA LEU A 93 4.58 1.67 -5.95
C LEU A 93 5.53 0.56 -5.48
N LEU A 94 5.32 -0.69 -5.93
CA LEU A 94 6.20 -1.81 -5.55
C LEU A 94 7.63 -1.62 -6.07
N PRO A 95 7.87 -1.25 -7.34
CA PRO A 95 9.22 -0.91 -7.82
C PRO A 95 9.88 0.22 -7.01
N ALA A 96 9.13 1.26 -6.62
CA ALA A 96 9.66 2.36 -5.80
C ALA A 96 10.06 1.92 -4.40
N LEU A 97 9.30 0.98 -3.80
CA LEU A 97 9.63 0.40 -2.50
C LEU A 97 10.88 -0.50 -2.60
N GLU A 98 10.95 -1.35 -3.64
CA GLU A 98 12.12 -2.22 -3.90
C GLU A 98 13.41 -1.42 -4.19
N ALA A 99 13.28 -0.20 -4.76
CA ALA A 99 14.38 0.71 -5.04
C ALA A 99 14.71 1.70 -3.89
N ASP A 100 14.13 1.51 -2.70
CA ASP A 100 14.30 2.40 -1.53
C ASP A 100 13.94 3.88 -1.79
N SER A 101 13.15 4.17 -2.84
CA SER A 101 12.67 5.53 -3.13
C SER A 101 11.59 5.98 -2.17
N ILE A 102 10.84 5.04 -1.61
CA ILE A 102 9.87 5.21 -0.53
C ILE A 102 10.18 4.23 0.61
N ASP A 103 9.67 4.50 1.80
CA ASP A 103 9.93 3.68 2.99
C ASP A 103 8.82 2.67 3.27
N MET A 104 7.58 2.98 2.84
CA MET A 104 6.44 2.07 2.88
C MET A 104 5.37 2.43 1.84
N ILE A 105 4.45 1.51 1.59
CA ILE A 105 3.25 1.73 0.78
C ILE A 105 2.03 1.59 1.70
N ILE A 106 1.19 2.64 1.71
CA ILE A 106 -0.17 2.62 2.29
C ILE A 106 -1.08 3.16 1.19
N SER A 107 -1.57 2.28 0.31
CA SER A 107 -2.26 2.67 -0.91
C SER A 107 -3.17 1.56 -1.44
N ASN A 108 -4.15 1.13 -0.63
CA ASN A 108 -5.07 0.05 -1.03
C ASN A 108 -4.33 -1.19 -1.58
N MET A 109 -3.18 -1.50 -1.00
CA MET A 109 -2.32 -2.56 -1.50
C MET A 109 -2.75 -3.93 -0.96
N THR A 110 -3.39 -4.74 -1.79
CA THR A 110 -3.78 -6.11 -1.41
C THR A 110 -2.57 -6.95 -1.05
N MET A 111 -2.64 -7.63 0.08
CA MET A 111 -1.66 -8.61 0.55
C MET A 111 -1.81 -9.89 -0.27
N THR A 112 -0.90 -10.15 -1.20
CA THR A 112 -0.89 -11.39 -1.99
C THR A 112 0.40 -12.17 -1.79
N PRO A 113 0.36 -13.52 -1.93
CA PRO A 113 1.58 -14.33 -1.85
C PRO A 113 2.65 -13.88 -2.84
N ASP A 114 2.29 -13.55 -4.09
CA ASP A 114 3.25 -13.10 -5.11
C ASP A 114 3.92 -11.78 -4.74
N ARG A 115 3.18 -10.81 -4.22
CA ARG A 115 3.75 -9.55 -3.71
C ARG A 115 4.62 -9.79 -2.48
N ASN A 116 4.20 -10.73 -1.62
CA ASN A 116 4.95 -11.03 -0.38
C ASN A 116 6.29 -11.74 -0.63
N LEU A 117 6.53 -12.27 -1.83
CA LEU A 117 7.87 -12.72 -2.24
C LEU A 117 8.85 -11.55 -2.38
N LYS A 118 8.36 -10.34 -2.64
CA LYS A 118 9.17 -9.14 -2.93
C LYS A 118 9.25 -8.18 -1.76
N VAL A 119 8.16 -8.00 -1.02
CA VAL A 119 8.02 -7.06 0.10
C VAL A 119 7.44 -7.77 1.32
N ALA A 120 7.57 -7.18 2.50
CA ALA A 120 6.84 -7.65 3.68
C ALA A 120 5.53 -6.88 3.82
N PHE A 121 4.51 -7.54 4.36
CA PHE A 121 3.21 -6.92 4.65
C PHE A 121 2.90 -6.92 6.13
N VAL A 122 2.26 -5.85 6.60
CA VAL A 122 1.66 -5.73 7.93
C VAL A 122 0.18 -5.41 7.78
N GLY A 123 -0.66 -6.08 8.53
CA GLY A 123 -2.12 -5.91 8.45
C GLY A 123 -2.87 -7.25 8.48
N PRO A 124 -4.09 -7.31 7.92
CA PRO A 124 -4.77 -6.24 7.17
C PRO A 124 -5.27 -5.10 8.06
N TYR A 125 -5.21 -3.86 7.58
CA TYR A 125 -5.86 -2.72 8.23
C TYR A 125 -7.27 -2.45 7.67
N PHE A 126 -7.57 -3.00 6.50
CA PHE A 126 -8.87 -2.95 5.85
C PHE A 126 -9.10 -4.25 5.06
N THR A 127 -10.34 -4.67 4.94
CA THR A 127 -10.73 -5.79 4.08
C THR A 127 -11.68 -5.29 3.01
N SER A 128 -11.30 -5.48 1.76
CA SER A 128 -12.07 -5.15 0.58
C SER A 128 -12.48 -6.40 -0.19
N GLY A 129 -13.00 -6.22 -1.38
CA GLY A 129 -13.25 -7.24 -2.38
C GLY A 129 -13.50 -6.59 -3.73
N LYS A 130 -13.36 -7.32 -4.81
CA LYS A 130 -13.59 -6.78 -6.15
C LYS A 130 -15.06 -6.53 -6.39
N GLY A 131 -15.34 -5.36 -6.94
CA GLY A 131 -16.62 -4.98 -7.52
C GLY A 131 -16.52 -4.88 -9.03
N LEU A 132 -17.66 -4.72 -9.66
CA LEU A 132 -17.78 -4.35 -11.06
C LEU A 132 -18.62 -3.08 -11.16
N LEU A 133 -18.12 -2.09 -11.85
CA LEU A 133 -18.85 -0.89 -12.22
C LEU A 133 -19.25 -1.00 -13.69
N THR A 134 -20.54 -0.91 -14.00
CA THR A 134 -21.05 -1.11 -15.37
C THR A 134 -22.28 -0.26 -15.66
N LYS A 135 -22.62 -0.08 -16.93
CA LYS A 135 -23.91 0.46 -17.38
C LYS A 135 -24.94 -0.64 -17.72
N ARG A 136 -24.51 -1.91 -17.71
CA ARG A 136 -25.35 -3.04 -18.07
C ARG A 136 -25.94 -3.70 -16.84
N SER A 137 -27.24 -3.63 -16.66
CA SER A 137 -27.94 -4.27 -15.52
C SER A 137 -27.64 -5.76 -15.42
N THR A 138 -27.54 -6.47 -16.54
CA THR A 138 -27.20 -7.90 -16.57
C THR A 138 -25.82 -8.22 -16.02
N LEU A 139 -24.83 -7.33 -16.22
CA LEU A 139 -23.49 -7.48 -15.65
C LEU A 139 -23.44 -7.07 -14.18
N ALA A 140 -24.32 -6.16 -13.74
CA ALA A 140 -24.43 -5.77 -12.34
C ALA A 140 -24.96 -6.89 -11.43
N GLU A 141 -25.56 -7.94 -12.00
CA GLU A 141 -26.05 -9.13 -11.31
C GLU A 141 -24.96 -10.20 -11.10
N ALA A 142 -23.75 -10.01 -11.65
CA ALA A 142 -22.64 -10.95 -11.51
C ALA A 142 -22.28 -11.17 -10.04
N LYS A 143 -22.11 -12.44 -9.66
CA LYS A 143 -21.77 -12.86 -8.29
C LYS A 143 -20.36 -13.44 -8.19
N LYS A 144 -19.76 -13.80 -9.32
CA LYS A 144 -18.43 -14.39 -9.41
C LYS A 144 -17.78 -14.02 -10.75
N LEU A 145 -16.47 -14.15 -10.83
CA LEU A 145 -15.70 -13.77 -12.02
C LEU A 145 -16.07 -14.58 -13.27
N GLU A 146 -16.45 -15.83 -13.08
CA GLU A 146 -16.86 -16.70 -14.18
C GLU A 146 -18.12 -16.20 -14.92
N ASP A 147 -19.00 -15.46 -14.23
CA ASP A 147 -20.18 -14.84 -14.83
C ASP A 147 -19.80 -13.76 -15.87
N LEU A 148 -18.57 -13.26 -15.80
CA LEU A 148 -18.00 -12.25 -16.68
C LEU A 148 -17.20 -12.84 -17.86
N ASN A 149 -17.02 -14.17 -17.91
CA ASN A 149 -16.14 -14.84 -18.86
C ASN A 149 -16.79 -15.04 -20.23
N SER A 150 -16.83 -13.98 -21.05
CA SER A 150 -17.36 -14.04 -22.42
C SER A 150 -16.52 -13.18 -23.37
N PRO A 151 -16.25 -13.64 -24.61
CA PRO A 151 -15.53 -12.87 -25.63
C PRO A 151 -16.27 -11.62 -26.11
N GLN A 152 -17.56 -11.51 -25.77
CA GLN A 152 -18.39 -10.35 -26.08
C GLN A 152 -18.13 -9.17 -25.15
N PHE A 153 -17.54 -9.42 -23.97
CA PHE A 153 -17.32 -8.39 -22.97
C PHE A 153 -15.91 -7.83 -23.05
N THR A 154 -15.84 -6.53 -22.81
CA THR A 154 -14.58 -5.78 -22.64
C THR A 154 -14.57 -5.17 -21.26
N PHE A 155 -13.59 -5.51 -20.44
CA PHE A 155 -13.41 -4.91 -19.12
C PHE A 155 -12.17 -4.02 -19.09
N VAL A 156 -12.22 -3.01 -18.22
CA VAL A 156 -11.09 -2.14 -17.92
C VAL A 156 -10.67 -2.32 -16.47
N VAL A 157 -9.36 -2.34 -16.22
CA VAL A 157 -8.76 -2.54 -14.90
C VAL A 157 -7.54 -1.65 -14.72
N LEU A 158 -7.22 -1.33 -13.47
CA LEU A 158 -5.99 -0.62 -13.14
C LEU A 158 -4.77 -1.53 -13.37
N LYS A 159 -3.77 -1.03 -14.07
CA LYS A 159 -2.51 -1.73 -14.36
C LYS A 159 -1.76 -2.09 -13.06
N GLY A 160 -1.31 -3.34 -12.96
CA GLY A 160 -0.55 -3.85 -11.80
C GLY A 160 -1.41 -4.14 -10.56
N SER A 161 -2.75 -3.97 -10.65
CA SER A 161 -3.68 -4.28 -9.57
C SER A 161 -3.99 -5.78 -9.51
N THR A 162 -4.58 -6.22 -8.39
CA THR A 162 -5.17 -7.55 -8.29
C THR A 162 -6.39 -7.71 -9.18
N SER A 163 -7.10 -6.60 -9.52
CA SER A 163 -8.19 -6.62 -10.50
C SER A 163 -7.71 -7.11 -11.87
N GLU A 164 -6.52 -6.67 -12.32
CA GLU A 164 -5.94 -7.18 -13.56
C GLU A 164 -5.65 -8.68 -13.47
N ALA A 165 -4.99 -9.11 -12.38
CA ALA A 165 -4.61 -10.51 -12.20
C ALA A 165 -5.82 -11.45 -12.12
N VAL A 166 -6.84 -11.10 -11.31
CA VAL A 166 -8.04 -11.94 -11.13
C VAL A 166 -8.92 -11.98 -12.37
N THR A 167 -9.00 -10.87 -13.12
CA THR A 167 -9.76 -10.83 -14.38
C THR A 167 -9.11 -11.72 -15.44
N ARG A 168 -7.77 -11.63 -15.61
CA ARG A 168 -7.06 -12.51 -16.56
C ARG A 168 -7.25 -14.00 -16.24
N LYS A 169 -7.33 -14.35 -14.96
CA LYS A 169 -7.49 -15.74 -14.50
C LYS A 169 -8.95 -16.20 -14.52
N GLY A 170 -9.89 -15.37 -14.04
CA GLY A 170 -11.29 -15.76 -13.85
C GLY A 170 -12.18 -15.52 -15.07
N ALA A 171 -11.80 -14.58 -15.96
CA ALA A 171 -12.52 -14.26 -17.18
C ALA A 171 -11.58 -14.21 -18.40
N PRO A 172 -10.84 -15.31 -18.72
CA PRO A 172 -9.80 -15.30 -19.75
C PRO A 172 -10.32 -15.09 -21.18
N GLN A 173 -11.63 -15.29 -21.43
CA GLN A 173 -12.23 -15.05 -22.75
C GLN A 173 -12.62 -13.58 -22.96
N ALA A 174 -12.80 -12.81 -21.88
CA ALA A 174 -13.14 -11.40 -21.97
C ALA A 174 -11.94 -10.58 -22.47
N LYS A 175 -12.23 -9.53 -23.21
CA LYS A 175 -11.23 -8.55 -23.61
C LYS A 175 -10.86 -7.68 -22.39
N LEU A 176 -9.56 -7.43 -22.20
CA LEU A 176 -9.07 -6.65 -21.07
C LEU A 176 -8.28 -5.45 -21.53
N LEU A 177 -8.73 -4.28 -21.09
CA LEU A 177 -8.04 -2.99 -21.21
C LEU A 177 -7.37 -2.66 -19.87
N THR A 178 -6.18 -2.06 -19.91
CA THR A 178 -5.50 -1.58 -18.71
C THR A 178 -5.34 -0.07 -18.76
N VAL A 179 -5.53 0.58 -17.62
CA VAL A 179 -5.38 2.03 -17.43
C VAL A 179 -4.39 2.34 -16.30
N ASN A 180 -3.92 3.58 -16.23
CA ASN A 180 -2.95 3.98 -15.22
C ASN A 180 -3.62 4.57 -13.98
N THR A 181 -4.89 4.99 -14.06
CA THR A 181 -5.68 5.55 -12.95
C THR A 181 -7.08 4.96 -12.93
N GLU A 182 -7.69 4.91 -11.73
CA GLU A 182 -9.09 4.48 -11.58
C GLU A 182 -10.06 5.44 -12.30
N ASN A 183 -9.75 6.75 -12.30
CA ASN A 183 -10.56 7.74 -13.03
C ASN A 183 -10.57 7.49 -14.54
N GLU A 184 -9.44 7.10 -15.15
CA GLU A 184 -9.40 6.68 -16.56
C GLU A 184 -10.28 5.45 -16.80
N GLY A 185 -10.29 4.49 -15.85
CA GLY A 185 -11.15 3.32 -15.92
C GLY A 185 -12.63 3.67 -15.91
N VAL A 186 -13.06 4.52 -14.98
CA VAL A 186 -14.43 5.03 -14.89
C VAL A 186 -14.81 5.75 -16.20
N GLN A 187 -13.96 6.62 -16.70
CA GLN A 187 -14.22 7.35 -17.96
C GLN A 187 -14.33 6.39 -19.16
N THR A 188 -13.52 5.34 -19.21
CA THR A 188 -13.57 4.31 -20.25
C THR A 188 -14.94 3.62 -20.31
N VAL A 189 -15.56 3.36 -19.15
CA VAL A 189 -16.94 2.80 -19.06
C VAL A 189 -17.97 3.87 -19.42
N ILE A 190 -17.83 5.11 -18.98
CA ILE A 190 -18.71 6.22 -19.34
C ILE A 190 -18.75 6.42 -20.85
N ASP A 191 -17.62 6.37 -21.52
CA ASP A 191 -17.48 6.51 -22.97
C ASP A 191 -17.99 5.31 -23.77
N GLY A 192 -18.36 4.19 -23.08
CA GLY A 192 -18.80 2.96 -23.74
C GLY A 192 -17.67 2.16 -24.41
N LYS A 193 -16.41 2.46 -24.12
CA LYS A 193 -15.23 1.74 -24.64
C LYS A 193 -14.99 0.42 -23.90
N ALA A 194 -15.56 0.26 -22.69
CA ALA A 194 -15.61 -0.98 -21.92
C ALA A 194 -17.03 -1.23 -21.40
N ASP A 195 -17.39 -2.48 -21.26
CA ASP A 195 -18.68 -2.92 -20.71
C ASP A 195 -18.72 -2.78 -19.18
N GLY A 196 -17.56 -2.79 -18.54
CA GLY A 196 -17.42 -2.56 -17.10
C GLY A 196 -15.97 -2.39 -16.67
N MET A 197 -15.82 -1.88 -15.46
CA MET A 197 -14.55 -1.73 -14.76
C MET A 197 -14.52 -2.63 -13.53
N LEU A 198 -13.50 -3.49 -13.42
CA LEU A 198 -13.25 -4.22 -12.18
C LEU A 198 -12.26 -3.43 -11.33
N ALA A 199 -12.72 -3.04 -10.16
CA ALA A 199 -11.93 -2.36 -9.13
C ALA A 199 -12.39 -2.85 -7.75
N ASP A 200 -11.81 -2.32 -6.69
CA ASP A 200 -12.32 -2.61 -5.36
C ASP A 200 -13.74 -2.05 -5.18
N PHE A 201 -14.58 -2.81 -4.50
CA PHE A 201 -16.01 -2.50 -4.34
C PHE A 201 -16.28 -1.07 -3.85
N PRO A 202 -15.56 -0.53 -2.83
CA PRO A 202 -15.77 0.86 -2.40
C PRO A 202 -15.48 1.87 -3.51
N ILE A 203 -14.47 1.64 -4.37
CA ILE A 203 -14.13 2.51 -5.50
C ILE A 203 -15.27 2.52 -6.51
N CYS A 204 -15.82 1.34 -6.85
CA CYS A 204 -16.98 1.22 -7.73
C CYS A 204 -18.21 1.96 -7.16
N ALA A 205 -18.48 1.83 -5.86
CA ALA A 205 -19.60 2.49 -5.20
C ALA A 205 -19.46 4.02 -5.21
N VAL A 206 -18.26 4.54 -4.91
CA VAL A 206 -17.98 5.99 -4.98
C VAL A 206 -18.08 6.51 -6.41
N ALA A 207 -17.56 5.77 -7.39
CA ALA A 207 -17.65 6.16 -8.80
C ALA A 207 -19.10 6.21 -9.28
N ALA A 208 -19.95 5.23 -8.95
CA ALA A 208 -21.36 5.25 -9.27
C ALA A 208 -22.09 6.44 -8.63
N TYR A 209 -21.77 6.75 -7.37
CA TYR A 209 -22.35 7.90 -6.68
C TYR A 209 -21.92 9.25 -7.30
N ARG A 210 -20.65 9.40 -7.66
CA ARG A 210 -20.14 10.65 -8.28
C ARG A 210 -20.69 10.88 -9.70
N HIS A 211 -21.00 9.81 -10.42
CA HIS A 211 -21.39 9.84 -11.82
C HIS A 211 -22.83 9.35 -12.05
N GLN A 212 -23.77 9.68 -11.14
CA GLN A 212 -25.18 9.24 -11.19
C GLN A 212 -25.86 9.51 -12.55
N GLY A 213 -25.52 10.62 -13.22
CA GLY A 213 -26.12 10.99 -14.52
C GLY A 213 -25.71 10.09 -15.71
N PHE A 214 -24.74 9.17 -15.53
CA PHE A 214 -24.22 8.32 -16.60
C PHE A 214 -24.75 6.89 -16.59
N GLY A 215 -25.65 6.56 -15.66
CA GLY A 215 -26.24 5.21 -15.56
C GLY A 215 -25.28 4.12 -15.08
N LEU A 216 -24.23 4.51 -14.36
CA LEU A 216 -23.27 3.58 -13.75
C LEU A 216 -23.93 2.90 -12.54
N VAL A 217 -23.81 1.58 -12.47
CA VAL A 217 -24.26 0.76 -11.34
C VAL A 217 -23.12 -0.17 -10.90
N PRO A 218 -22.85 -0.29 -9.60
CA PRO A 218 -21.92 -1.30 -9.09
C PRO A 218 -22.65 -2.62 -8.92
N VAL A 219 -21.93 -3.76 -8.85
CA VAL A 219 -22.49 -5.02 -8.33
C VAL A 219 -23.00 -4.83 -6.90
N ALA A 220 -23.96 -5.68 -6.49
CA ALA A 220 -24.62 -5.54 -5.18
C ALA A 220 -23.69 -5.85 -3.98
N ALA A 221 -22.64 -6.65 -4.18
CA ALA A 221 -21.70 -7.06 -3.14
C ALA A 221 -20.32 -7.38 -3.74
N PRO A 222 -19.25 -7.37 -2.94
CA PRO A 222 -17.94 -7.80 -3.38
C PRO A 222 -17.93 -9.26 -3.86
N ILE A 223 -17.22 -9.54 -4.95
CA ILE A 223 -17.09 -10.87 -5.57
C ILE A 223 -15.80 -11.60 -5.19
N THR A 224 -14.89 -10.98 -4.48
CA THR A 224 -13.65 -11.58 -3.96
C THR A 224 -13.39 -11.14 -2.52
N TYR A 225 -12.31 -11.66 -1.93
CA TYR A 225 -11.77 -11.24 -0.63
C TYR A 225 -10.38 -10.62 -0.85
N GLU A 226 -10.21 -9.36 -0.43
CA GLU A 226 -9.00 -8.58 -0.65
C GLU A 226 -8.51 -8.01 0.70
N PRO A 227 -7.56 -8.67 1.39
CA PRO A 227 -6.96 -8.10 2.59
C PRO A 227 -5.97 -7.01 2.21
N ILE A 228 -6.14 -5.80 2.73
CA ILE A 228 -5.35 -4.62 2.43
C ILE A 228 -4.34 -4.37 3.56
N GLY A 229 -3.06 -4.26 3.22
CA GLY A 229 -2.01 -4.10 4.20
C GLY A 229 -0.99 -3.01 3.87
N ILE A 230 -0.16 -2.70 4.84
CA ILE A 230 1.00 -1.83 4.71
C ILE A 230 2.14 -2.67 4.13
N ALA A 231 2.70 -2.27 2.99
CA ALA A 231 3.88 -2.92 2.44
C ALA A 231 5.15 -2.18 2.85
N VAL A 232 6.17 -2.94 3.28
CA VAL A 232 7.49 -2.43 3.69
C VAL A 232 8.59 -3.26 3.05
N PRO A 233 9.83 -2.75 2.94
CA PRO A 233 10.96 -3.55 2.48
C PRO A 233 11.17 -4.80 3.35
N LYS A 234 11.67 -5.88 2.75
CA LYS A 234 12.04 -7.10 3.49
C LYS A 234 13.26 -6.85 4.38
N GLY A 235 13.38 -7.63 5.46
CA GLY A 235 14.60 -7.67 6.27
C GLY A 235 14.67 -6.63 7.38
N ASP A 236 13.54 -6.00 7.73
CA ASP A 236 13.42 -5.13 8.89
C ASP A 236 12.36 -5.66 9.89
N PRO A 237 12.71 -6.67 10.71
CA PRO A 237 11.76 -7.26 11.65
C PRO A 237 11.28 -6.27 12.72
N GLN A 238 12.09 -5.28 13.10
CA GLN A 238 11.71 -4.28 14.08
C GLN A 238 10.62 -3.35 13.53
N LEU A 239 10.76 -2.89 12.27
CA LEU A 239 9.73 -2.09 11.61
C LEU A 239 8.41 -2.89 11.49
N ILE A 240 8.49 -4.16 11.10
CA ILE A 240 7.32 -5.03 11.00
C ILE A 240 6.63 -5.17 12.36
N ASN A 241 7.38 -5.47 13.42
CA ASN A 241 6.86 -5.59 14.78
C ASN A 241 6.25 -4.26 15.27
N TRP A 242 6.91 -3.13 15.00
CA TRP A 242 6.40 -1.81 15.36
C TRP A 242 5.04 -1.53 14.70
N LEU A 243 4.95 -1.77 13.39
CA LEU A 243 3.69 -1.56 12.65
C LEU A 243 2.58 -2.50 13.10
N GLN A 244 2.89 -3.76 13.44
CA GLN A 244 1.90 -4.70 14.01
C GLN A 244 1.34 -4.18 15.34
N ASN A 245 2.21 -3.73 16.24
CA ASN A 245 1.82 -3.16 17.52
C ASN A 245 1.05 -1.84 17.34
N PHE A 246 1.46 -0.99 16.40
CA PHE A 246 0.76 0.24 16.05
C PHE A 246 -0.66 -0.05 15.58
N LEU A 247 -0.86 -0.92 14.57
CA LEU A 247 -2.19 -1.27 14.07
C LEU A 247 -3.07 -1.87 15.17
N HIS A 248 -2.53 -2.77 15.99
CA HIS A 248 -3.26 -3.33 17.12
C HIS A 248 -3.69 -2.26 18.13
N SER A 249 -2.80 -1.32 18.46
CA SER A 249 -3.08 -0.26 19.43
C SER A 249 -4.18 0.69 18.94
N ILE A 250 -4.11 1.15 17.68
CA ILE A 250 -5.13 2.05 17.13
C ILE A 250 -6.47 1.35 16.91
N GLU A 251 -6.48 0.06 16.62
CA GLU A 251 -7.71 -0.76 16.55
C GLU A 251 -8.37 -0.83 17.93
N LYS A 252 -7.60 -1.22 18.98
CA LYS A 252 -8.12 -1.33 20.36
C LYS A 252 -8.55 0.00 20.96
N ALA A 253 -7.91 1.08 20.57
CA ALA A 253 -8.30 2.45 20.97
C ALA A 253 -9.53 2.99 20.21
N GLY A 254 -10.04 2.28 19.21
CA GLY A 254 -11.23 2.67 18.43
C GLY A 254 -10.95 3.56 17.23
N TYR A 255 -9.72 4.02 17.01
CA TYR A 255 -9.39 4.90 15.88
C TYR A 255 -9.72 4.30 14.52
N MET A 256 -9.55 2.99 14.33
CA MET A 256 -9.91 2.35 13.05
C MET A 256 -11.43 2.40 12.79
N LYS A 257 -12.26 2.33 13.83
CA LYS A 257 -13.70 2.52 13.72
C LYS A 257 -14.04 3.96 13.30
N ASP A 258 -13.40 4.94 13.95
CA ASP A 258 -13.63 6.36 13.64
C ASP A 258 -13.22 6.70 12.20
N LEU A 259 -12.10 6.16 11.72
CA LEU A 259 -11.67 6.26 10.32
C LEU A 259 -12.67 5.60 9.36
N GLY A 260 -13.20 4.44 9.73
CA GLY A 260 -14.26 3.77 8.97
C GLY A 260 -15.51 4.64 8.86
N GLU A 261 -15.99 5.23 9.97
CA GLU A 261 -17.12 6.13 9.95
C GLU A 261 -16.85 7.40 9.12
N LYS A 262 -15.68 8.01 9.27
CA LYS A 262 -15.27 9.21 8.52
C LYS A 262 -15.29 9.00 7.02
N TRP A 263 -14.69 7.88 6.54
CA TRP A 263 -14.42 7.71 5.13
C TRP A 263 -15.47 6.88 4.38
N PHE A 264 -16.17 5.95 5.03
CA PHE A 264 -17.13 5.07 4.37
C PHE A 264 -18.59 5.40 4.69
N ALA A 265 -18.90 5.91 5.91
CA ALA A 265 -20.28 6.20 6.29
C ALA A 265 -20.71 7.65 6.00
N LYS A 266 -19.78 8.59 5.94
CA LYS A 266 -20.05 10.03 5.79
C LYS A 266 -19.35 10.61 4.56
N PRO A 267 -20.00 10.67 3.40
CA PRO A 267 -19.34 11.06 2.14
C PRO A 267 -19.13 12.59 1.98
N THR A 268 -18.98 13.33 3.08
CA THR A 268 -18.80 14.80 3.11
C THR A 268 -17.52 15.29 2.40
N TRP A 269 -16.61 14.39 2.12
CA TRP A 269 -15.35 14.65 1.42
C TRP A 269 -15.47 14.58 -0.11
N ILE A 270 -16.57 14.03 -0.66
CA ILE A 270 -16.71 13.79 -2.11
C ILE A 270 -16.59 15.08 -2.92
N ASP A 271 -17.19 16.17 -2.45
CA ASP A 271 -17.16 17.47 -3.13
C ASP A 271 -15.76 18.12 -3.17
N GLN A 272 -14.82 17.61 -2.39
CA GLN A 272 -13.42 18.07 -2.38
C GLN A 272 -12.59 17.42 -3.50
N LEU A 273 -13.07 16.36 -4.12
CA LEU A 273 -12.30 15.59 -5.12
C LEU A 273 -12.19 16.34 -6.45
N LYS A 274 -11.09 16.09 -7.15
CA LYS A 274 -10.89 16.49 -8.56
C LYS A 274 -11.91 15.85 -9.49
#